data_422b4b997fae0e1e580642b1471eb118
#
_entry.id   422b4b997fae0e1e580642b1471eb118
#
_cell.length_a   1.000
_cell.length_b   1.000
_cell.length_c   1.000
_cell.angle_alpha   90.00
_cell.angle_beta   90.00
_cell.angle_gamma   90.00
#
_symmetry.space_group_name_H-M   'P 1'
#
loop_
_entity.id
_entity.type
_entity.pdbx_description
1 polymer ?
#
loop_
_entity_poly.entity_id
_entity_poly.type
_entity_poly.pdbx_seq_one_letter_code
_entity_poly.pdbx_strand_id
1 'polypeptide(L)'
;SYLPYLLELHKKHPNWSFQVMNVDITFDRMISLEYDGYSQGWSLIEDYGSNYDGYKSTDSWAYNYLTNIFRNDYEGGGYRWYAANKQVISYYLDPRNFLNDRQIFMFEPLTFNANYHTKEGVELALKGTFMDGALADKENNLTYADAFIEGAKKYNVNPFLLVSRVIQEVGANGSTIVSGTV
;
A
#
# COMPACT_ATOMS: atom_id res chain seq x y z
N SER A 1 22.49 -2.94 -6.45
CA SER A 1 22.58 -1.88 -5.45
C SER A 1 21.36 -0.98 -5.53
N TYR A 2 20.83 -0.53 -4.39
CA TYR A 2 19.73 0.46 -4.29
C TYR A 2 20.25 1.90 -4.38
N LEU A 3 21.56 2.10 -4.19
CA LEU A 3 22.17 3.42 -4.05
C LEU A 3 21.84 4.39 -5.21
N PRO A 4 21.89 4.02 -6.49
CA PRO A 4 21.56 4.96 -7.57
C PRO A 4 20.14 5.52 -7.47
N TYR A 5 19.17 4.68 -7.14
CA TYR A 5 17.75 5.08 -6.98
C TYR A 5 17.55 6.02 -5.79
N LEU A 6 18.18 5.71 -4.66
CA LEU A 6 18.12 6.53 -3.44
C LEU A 6 18.80 7.88 -3.64
N LEU A 7 19.91 7.93 -4.39
CA LEU A 7 20.59 9.20 -4.73
C LEU A 7 19.71 10.08 -5.62
N GLU A 8 18.99 9.52 -6.59
CA GLU A 8 18.06 10.29 -7.41
C GLU A 8 16.88 10.84 -6.60
N LEU A 9 16.33 10.04 -5.70
CA LEU A 9 15.29 10.51 -4.78
C LEU A 9 15.82 11.60 -3.83
N HIS A 10 17.01 11.43 -3.27
CA HIS A 10 17.60 12.43 -2.37
C HIS A 10 17.92 13.75 -3.06
N LYS A 11 18.32 13.73 -4.34
CA LYS A 11 18.50 14.98 -5.12
C LYS A 11 17.20 15.77 -5.25
N LYS A 12 16.07 15.09 -5.43
CA LYS A 12 14.75 15.72 -5.54
C LYS A 12 14.19 16.13 -4.18
N HIS A 13 14.48 15.35 -3.16
CA HIS A 13 13.95 15.48 -1.81
C HIS A 13 15.10 15.46 -0.78
N PRO A 14 15.90 16.52 -0.68
CA PRO A 14 17.12 16.54 0.15
C PRO A 14 16.86 16.36 1.65
N ASN A 15 15.63 16.60 2.09
CA ASN A 15 15.22 16.41 3.48
C ASN A 15 14.77 14.95 3.80
N TRP A 16 14.69 14.09 2.79
CA TRP A 16 14.36 12.69 3.03
C TRP A 16 15.60 11.92 3.51
N SER A 17 15.40 11.11 4.53
CA SER A 17 16.39 10.16 5.02
C SER A 17 15.96 8.74 4.67
N PHE A 18 16.95 7.90 4.33
CA PHE A 18 16.73 6.51 3.95
C PHE A 18 17.46 5.61 4.92
N GLN A 19 16.75 4.61 5.43
CA GLN A 19 17.31 3.58 6.29
C GLN A 19 17.22 2.23 5.59
N VAL A 20 18.33 1.53 5.49
CA VAL A 20 18.36 0.15 4.99
C VAL A 20 17.99 -0.79 6.12
N MET A 21 16.96 -1.58 5.93
CA MET A 21 16.58 -2.65 6.83
C MET A 21 17.15 -3.97 6.30
N ASN A 22 17.94 -4.64 7.14
CA ASN A 22 18.38 -6.00 6.84
C ASN A 22 17.33 -6.99 7.32
N VAL A 23 16.86 -7.83 6.42
CA VAL A 23 15.84 -8.86 6.71
C VAL A 23 16.43 -10.25 6.94
N ASP A 24 17.77 -10.36 7.00
CA ASP A 24 18.53 -11.60 7.26
C ASP A 24 18.17 -12.81 6.36
N ILE A 25 17.67 -12.51 5.16
CA ILE A 25 17.28 -13.52 4.17
C ILE A 25 17.74 -13.05 2.79
N THR A 26 18.23 -13.98 1.97
CA THR A 26 18.62 -13.67 0.60
C THR A 26 17.41 -13.44 -0.29
N PHE A 27 17.57 -12.63 -1.32
CA PHE A 27 16.52 -12.35 -2.28
C PHE A 27 16.01 -13.63 -2.97
N ASP A 28 16.91 -14.55 -3.36
CA ASP A 28 16.52 -15.82 -3.97
C ASP A 28 15.72 -16.68 -2.99
N ARG A 29 16.06 -16.63 -1.69
CA ARG A 29 15.31 -17.36 -0.67
C ARG A 29 13.91 -16.77 -0.47
N MET A 30 13.78 -15.42 -0.50
CA MET A 30 12.48 -14.76 -0.46
C MET A 30 11.59 -15.19 -1.63
N ILE A 31 12.14 -15.15 -2.86
CA ILE A 31 11.41 -15.62 -4.05
C ILE A 31 10.99 -17.08 -3.90
N SER A 32 11.88 -17.92 -3.38
CA SER A 32 11.57 -19.34 -3.19
C SER A 32 10.46 -19.57 -2.18
N LEU A 33 10.46 -18.83 -1.06
CA LEU A 33 9.43 -18.95 -0.04
C LEU A 33 8.05 -18.49 -0.56
N GLU A 34 7.99 -17.39 -1.29
CA GLU A 34 6.77 -16.92 -1.92
C GLU A 34 6.27 -17.90 -2.99
N TYR A 35 7.19 -18.45 -3.77
CA TYR A 35 6.85 -19.44 -4.80
C TYR A 35 6.46 -20.79 -4.21
N ASP A 36 7.07 -21.22 -3.11
CA ASP A 36 6.68 -22.44 -2.41
C ASP A 36 5.27 -22.33 -1.81
N GLY A 37 4.90 -21.12 -1.37
CA GLY A 37 3.52 -20.77 -1.04
C GLY A 37 2.55 -21.00 -2.21
N TYR A 38 3.05 -20.91 -3.44
CA TYR A 38 2.34 -21.17 -4.67
C TYR A 38 1.76 -22.61 -4.76
N SER A 39 2.47 -23.64 -4.30
CA SER A 39 1.93 -25.00 -4.30
C SER A 39 0.62 -25.11 -3.50
N GLN A 40 0.37 -24.12 -2.63
CA GLN A 40 -0.85 -23.93 -1.86
C GLN A 40 -1.73 -22.79 -2.42
N GLY A 41 -1.30 -22.11 -3.50
CA GLY A 41 -2.06 -21.06 -4.18
C GLY A 41 -2.11 -19.73 -3.43
N TRP A 42 -1.04 -19.32 -2.74
CA TRP A 42 -1.04 -18.12 -1.88
C TRP A 42 -0.54 -16.86 -2.59
N SER A 43 0.40 -16.98 -3.54
CA SER A 43 0.84 -15.83 -4.34
C SER A 43 -0.04 -15.70 -5.58
N LEU A 44 -1.11 -14.95 -5.46
CA LEU A 44 -2.15 -14.85 -6.48
C LEU A 44 -2.12 -13.50 -7.19
N ILE A 45 -2.46 -13.52 -8.48
CA ILE A 45 -2.71 -12.33 -9.31
C ILE A 45 -4.17 -12.37 -9.74
N GLU A 46 -4.90 -11.30 -9.47
CA GLU A 46 -6.29 -11.19 -9.88
C GLU A 46 -6.40 -10.98 -11.40
N ASP A 47 -7.28 -11.76 -12.04
CA ASP A 47 -7.69 -11.53 -13.43
C ASP A 47 -9.02 -10.79 -13.43
N TYR A 48 -8.97 -9.49 -13.72
CA TYR A 48 -10.17 -8.66 -13.89
C TYR A 48 -10.93 -8.93 -15.19
N GLY A 49 -10.58 -9.99 -15.90
CA GLY A 49 -11.19 -10.37 -17.16
C GLY A 49 -10.62 -9.66 -18.38
N SER A 50 -10.98 -10.16 -19.55
CA SER A 50 -10.47 -9.70 -20.85
C SER A 50 -10.78 -8.23 -21.19
N ASN A 51 -11.64 -7.58 -20.44
CA ASN A 51 -12.10 -6.22 -20.69
C ASN A 51 -11.42 -5.15 -19.84
N TYR A 52 -10.53 -5.52 -18.92
CA TYR A 52 -9.81 -4.56 -18.09
C TYR A 52 -8.45 -4.24 -18.68
N ASP A 53 -8.41 -3.22 -19.57
CA ASP A 53 -7.20 -2.81 -20.28
C ASP A 53 -6.08 -2.28 -19.34
N GLY A 54 -6.39 -1.98 -18.09
CA GLY A 54 -5.43 -1.48 -17.10
C GLY A 54 -4.33 -2.48 -16.70
N TYR A 55 -4.56 -3.78 -16.93
CA TYR A 55 -3.58 -4.85 -16.67
C TYR A 55 -2.92 -5.39 -17.93
N LYS A 56 -3.37 -5.00 -19.08
CA LYS A 56 -2.71 -5.30 -20.35
C LYS A 56 -1.61 -4.27 -20.62
N SER A 57 -0.58 -4.28 -19.81
CA SER A 57 0.67 -3.63 -20.20
C SER A 57 1.21 -4.34 -21.42
N THR A 58 1.70 -3.58 -22.37
CA THR A 58 2.38 -4.12 -23.57
C THR A 58 3.69 -4.84 -23.22
N ASP A 59 4.19 -4.65 -22.00
CA ASP A 59 5.36 -5.32 -21.49
C ASP A 59 4.97 -6.63 -20.85
N SER A 60 5.15 -7.68 -21.57
CA SER A 60 4.64 -9.05 -21.34
C SER A 60 5.03 -9.73 -20.02
N TRP A 61 5.99 -9.20 -19.26
CA TRP A 61 6.40 -9.83 -18.01
C TRP A 61 5.31 -9.79 -16.93
N ALA A 62 4.48 -8.75 -16.90
CA ALA A 62 3.38 -8.59 -15.94
C ALA A 62 2.30 -9.68 -16.08
N TYR A 63 2.28 -10.38 -17.22
CA TYR A 63 1.35 -11.45 -17.54
C TYR A 63 1.99 -12.83 -17.57
N ASN A 64 3.25 -12.96 -17.18
CA ASN A 64 3.94 -14.26 -17.06
C ASN A 64 3.50 -15.01 -15.80
N TYR A 65 2.20 -15.12 -15.60
CA TYR A 65 1.64 -15.99 -14.59
C TYR A 65 1.40 -17.40 -15.18
N LEU A 66 1.27 -18.37 -14.32
CA LEU A 66 1.02 -19.73 -14.72
C LEU A 66 -0.46 -19.91 -15.06
N THR A 67 -0.77 -19.84 -16.35
CA THR A 67 -2.14 -19.89 -16.86
C THR A 67 -2.90 -21.19 -16.56
N ASN A 68 -2.16 -22.25 -16.16
CA ASN A 68 -2.75 -23.57 -15.87
C ASN A 68 -3.20 -23.72 -14.41
N ILE A 69 -2.90 -22.75 -13.55
CA ILE A 69 -3.26 -22.81 -12.14
C ILE A 69 -4.17 -21.65 -11.84
N PHE A 70 -5.38 -22.02 -11.79
CA PHE A 70 -6.53 -21.21 -11.65
C PHE A 70 -7.21 -21.54 -10.34
N ARG A 71 -7.42 -20.55 -9.52
CA ARG A 71 -8.17 -20.66 -8.30
C ARG A 71 -9.42 -19.82 -8.39
N ASN A 72 -10.56 -20.46 -8.24
CA ASN A 72 -11.84 -19.78 -8.17
C ASN A 72 -12.27 -19.73 -6.69
N ASP A 73 -11.67 -18.82 -5.93
CA ASP A 73 -11.91 -18.73 -4.49
C ASP A 73 -13.13 -17.88 -4.14
N TYR A 74 -13.89 -17.41 -5.14
CA TYR A 74 -15.00 -16.53 -4.89
C TYR A 74 -16.34 -17.16 -5.26
N GLU A 75 -17.11 -17.50 -4.25
CA GLU A 75 -18.51 -17.86 -4.39
C GLU A 75 -19.32 -16.61 -4.81
N GLY A 76 -19.49 -16.40 -6.08
CA GLY A 76 -20.48 -15.47 -6.62
C GLY A 76 -20.00 -14.26 -7.43
N GLY A 77 -18.70 -14.08 -7.72
CA GLY A 77 -18.22 -12.85 -8.34
C GLY A 77 -17.57 -12.95 -9.72
N GLY A 78 -17.25 -14.11 -10.22
CA GLY A 78 -16.62 -14.26 -11.54
C GLY A 78 -15.18 -13.75 -11.67
N TYR A 79 -14.52 -13.39 -10.58
CA TYR A 79 -13.12 -13.05 -10.55
C TYR A 79 -12.25 -14.30 -10.57
N ARG A 80 -11.18 -14.22 -11.34
CA ARG A 80 -10.22 -15.32 -11.47
C ARG A 80 -8.90 -14.90 -10.85
N TRP A 81 -8.30 -15.82 -10.12
CA TRP A 81 -7.00 -15.64 -9.53
C TRP A 81 -6.02 -16.57 -10.22
N TYR A 82 -4.88 -16.02 -10.62
CA TYR A 82 -3.77 -16.77 -11.20
C TYR A 82 -2.60 -16.80 -10.24
N ALA A 83 -1.95 -17.94 -10.15
CA ALA A 83 -0.74 -18.04 -9.35
C ALA A 83 0.42 -17.30 -10.03
N ALA A 84 1.15 -16.49 -9.25
CA ALA A 84 2.29 -15.75 -9.72
C ALA A 84 3.48 -16.69 -10.01
N ASN A 85 4.13 -16.51 -11.16
CA ASN A 85 5.40 -17.18 -11.42
C ASN A 85 6.57 -16.46 -10.71
N LYS A 86 7.76 -17.10 -10.70
CA LYS A 86 8.95 -16.52 -10.05
C LYS A 86 9.36 -15.15 -10.60
N GLN A 87 9.12 -14.88 -11.87
CA GLN A 87 9.46 -13.60 -12.47
C GLN A 87 8.58 -12.46 -11.93
N VAL A 88 7.29 -12.71 -11.82
CA VAL A 88 6.34 -11.75 -11.22
C VAL A 88 6.65 -11.53 -9.75
N ILE A 89 6.85 -12.61 -9.00
CA ILE A 89 7.24 -12.56 -7.59
C ILE A 89 8.53 -11.74 -7.41
N SER A 90 9.56 -12.03 -8.21
CA SER A 90 10.83 -11.31 -8.20
C SER A 90 10.67 -9.80 -8.44
N TYR A 91 9.80 -9.42 -9.37
CA TYR A 91 9.54 -8.01 -9.63
C TYR A 91 8.92 -7.30 -8.42
N TYR A 92 7.89 -7.89 -7.82
CA TYR A 92 7.20 -7.26 -6.69
C TYR A 92 7.98 -7.31 -5.39
N LEU A 93 8.89 -8.26 -5.22
CA LEU A 93 9.80 -8.31 -4.08
C LEU A 93 11.03 -7.42 -4.23
N ASP A 94 11.33 -6.91 -5.42
CA ASP A 94 12.49 -6.05 -5.64
C ASP A 94 12.13 -4.58 -5.36
N PRO A 95 12.60 -3.98 -4.25
CA PRO A 95 12.29 -2.60 -3.91
C PRO A 95 12.71 -1.59 -4.97
N ARG A 96 13.72 -1.91 -5.80
CA ARG A 96 14.23 -1.01 -6.86
C ARG A 96 13.15 -0.62 -7.86
N ASN A 97 12.16 -1.48 -8.07
CA ASN A 97 11.04 -1.22 -8.96
C ASN A 97 10.07 -0.16 -8.42
N PHE A 98 10.17 0.16 -7.13
CA PHE A 98 9.25 1.04 -6.40
C PHE A 98 9.94 2.25 -5.77
N LEU A 99 11.26 2.43 -5.97
CA LEU A 99 12.01 3.57 -5.47
C LEU A 99 11.82 4.80 -6.38
N ASN A 100 10.63 5.35 -6.40
CA ASN A 100 10.24 6.57 -7.10
C ASN A 100 9.37 7.47 -6.22
N ASP A 101 9.09 8.69 -6.67
CA ASP A 101 8.42 9.73 -5.88
C ASP A 101 7.04 9.34 -5.34
N ARG A 102 6.38 8.34 -5.91
CA ARG A 102 5.04 7.91 -5.51
C ARG A 102 5.06 6.64 -4.69
N GLN A 103 5.78 5.63 -5.16
CA GLN A 103 5.73 4.29 -4.59
C GLN A 103 6.67 4.11 -3.40
N ILE A 104 7.65 5.02 -3.22
CA ILE A 104 8.58 4.99 -2.08
C ILE A 104 7.84 4.96 -0.72
N PHE A 105 6.66 5.56 -0.64
CA PHE A 105 5.87 5.62 0.58
C PHE A 105 5.34 4.24 1.04
N MET A 106 5.35 3.23 0.17
CA MET A 106 5.07 1.85 0.61
C MET A 106 6.12 1.29 1.57
N PHE A 107 7.32 1.91 1.61
CA PHE A 107 8.40 1.57 2.54
C PHE A 107 8.49 2.51 3.75
N GLU A 108 7.53 3.39 3.93
CA GLU A 108 7.50 4.28 5.08
C GLU A 108 7.39 3.49 6.38
N PRO A 109 8.16 3.86 7.45
CA PRO A 109 8.03 3.20 8.74
C PRO A 109 6.60 3.23 9.27
N LEU A 110 6.12 2.10 9.79
CA LEU A 110 4.76 1.97 10.32
C LEU A 110 4.59 2.59 11.70
N THR A 111 5.69 3.03 12.33
CA THR A 111 5.70 3.64 13.66
C THR A 111 5.60 5.16 13.59
N PHE A 112 5.02 5.76 14.63
CA PHE A 112 4.94 7.21 14.75
C PHE A 112 6.32 7.85 14.92
N ASN A 113 6.55 8.98 14.24
CA ASN A 113 7.72 9.82 14.42
C ASN A 113 7.34 11.31 14.41
N ALA A 114 7.51 11.97 15.55
CA ALA A 114 7.11 13.36 15.74
C ALA A 114 7.86 14.37 14.83
N ASN A 115 8.98 13.97 14.22
CA ASN A 115 9.74 14.86 13.34
C ASN A 115 9.07 15.06 11.98
N TYR A 116 8.24 14.11 11.53
CA TYR A 116 7.57 14.22 10.22
C TYR A 116 6.07 13.95 10.27
N HIS A 117 5.55 13.31 11.31
CA HIS A 117 4.12 13.06 11.45
C HIS A 117 3.50 14.24 12.22
N THR A 118 3.19 15.29 11.47
CA THR A 118 2.59 16.51 12.02
C THR A 118 1.10 16.57 11.74
N LYS A 119 0.38 17.39 12.51
CA LYS A 119 -1.05 17.63 12.28
C LYS A 119 -1.28 18.23 10.88
N GLU A 120 -0.47 19.19 10.48
CA GLU A 120 -0.55 19.84 9.17
C GLU A 120 -0.35 18.82 8.03
N GLY A 121 0.56 17.85 8.21
CA GLY A 121 0.77 16.76 7.27
C GLY A 121 -0.47 15.88 7.15
N VAL A 122 -1.13 15.56 8.26
CA VAL A 122 -2.37 14.80 8.27
C VAL A 122 -3.51 15.60 7.63
N GLU A 123 -3.66 16.89 7.95
CA GLU A 123 -4.64 17.78 7.31
C GLU A 123 -4.47 17.80 5.79
N LEU A 124 -3.22 17.85 5.32
CA LEU A 124 -2.93 17.78 3.89
C LEU A 124 -3.34 16.43 3.27
N ALA A 125 -3.09 15.33 3.98
CA ALA A 125 -3.49 13.99 3.53
C ALA A 125 -5.01 13.78 3.50
N LEU A 126 -5.75 14.50 4.36
CA LEU A 126 -7.22 14.47 4.42
C LEU A 126 -7.88 15.36 3.38
N LYS A 127 -7.13 16.24 2.73
CA LYS A 127 -7.67 17.26 1.82
C LYS A 127 -8.47 16.62 0.68
N GLY A 128 -9.69 17.14 0.48
CA GLY A 128 -10.61 16.65 -0.54
C GLY A 128 -11.29 15.32 -0.20
N THR A 129 -11.18 14.86 1.05
CA THR A 129 -11.94 13.73 1.56
C THR A 129 -13.09 14.19 2.47
N PHE A 130 -13.99 13.28 2.85
CA PHE A 130 -15.07 13.58 3.79
C PHE A 130 -14.56 14.02 5.19
N MET A 131 -13.29 13.79 5.48
CA MET A 131 -12.62 14.13 6.73
C MET A 131 -11.96 15.52 6.71
N ASP A 132 -11.90 16.17 5.55
CA ASP A 132 -11.23 17.46 5.35
C ASP A 132 -11.89 18.57 6.20
N GLY A 133 -11.17 19.05 7.22
CA GLY A 133 -11.68 20.04 8.19
C GLY A 133 -12.89 19.60 9.03
N ALA A 134 -13.33 18.35 8.89
CA ALA A 134 -14.49 17.85 9.57
C ALA A 134 -14.19 17.39 11.01
N LEU A 135 -15.21 17.36 11.84
CA LEU A 135 -15.15 16.85 13.22
C LEU A 135 -15.39 15.34 13.25
N ALA A 136 -14.44 14.60 13.82
CA ALA A 136 -14.60 13.18 14.16
C ALA A 136 -15.51 13.00 15.38
N ASP A 137 -15.43 13.95 16.32
CA ASP A 137 -16.27 14.00 17.51
C ASP A 137 -16.78 15.42 17.72
N LYS A 138 -18.09 15.61 17.56
CA LYS A 138 -18.75 16.92 17.70
C LYS A 138 -18.85 17.39 19.13
N GLU A 139 -19.01 16.47 20.10
CA GLU A 139 -19.16 16.79 21.50
C GLU A 139 -17.86 17.36 22.09
N ASN A 140 -16.73 16.77 21.70
CA ASN A 140 -15.42 17.17 22.16
C ASN A 140 -14.70 18.15 21.19
N ASN A 141 -15.36 18.55 20.12
CA ASN A 141 -14.79 19.42 19.08
C ASN A 141 -13.47 18.88 18.50
N LEU A 142 -13.36 17.55 18.37
CA LEU A 142 -12.17 16.85 17.90
C LEU A 142 -12.24 16.69 16.39
N THR A 143 -11.25 17.23 15.67
CA THR A 143 -11.16 17.04 14.22
C THR A 143 -10.64 15.64 13.88
N TYR A 144 -10.88 15.17 12.64
CA TYR A 144 -10.26 13.92 12.18
C TYR A 144 -8.73 14.00 12.22
N ALA A 145 -8.13 15.15 11.89
CA ALA A 145 -6.69 15.32 11.96
C ALA A 145 -6.15 15.16 13.39
N ASP A 146 -6.84 15.76 14.37
CA ASP A 146 -6.47 15.60 15.79
C ASP A 146 -6.61 14.15 16.23
N ALA A 147 -7.72 13.49 15.88
CA ALA A 147 -7.97 12.09 16.23
C ALA A 147 -6.88 11.16 15.67
N PHE A 148 -6.48 11.36 14.41
CA PHE A 148 -5.39 10.58 13.80
C PHE A 148 -4.05 10.81 14.48
N ILE A 149 -3.69 12.06 14.77
CA ILE A 149 -2.41 12.40 15.43
C ILE A 149 -2.38 11.89 16.87
N GLU A 150 -3.44 12.07 17.63
CA GLU A 150 -3.52 11.58 19.02
C GLU A 150 -3.47 10.05 19.08
N GLY A 151 -4.24 9.39 18.20
CA GLY A 151 -4.23 7.94 18.07
C GLY A 151 -2.84 7.42 17.65
N ALA A 152 -2.23 8.07 16.67
CA ALA A 152 -0.89 7.72 16.18
C ALA A 152 0.16 7.82 17.29
N LYS A 153 0.17 8.90 18.06
CA LYS A 153 1.06 9.10 19.21
C LYS A 153 0.83 8.05 20.29
N LYS A 154 -0.43 7.83 20.63
CA LYS A 154 -0.82 6.92 21.72
C LYS A 154 -0.43 5.48 21.45
N TYR A 155 -0.59 5.03 20.21
CA TYR A 155 -0.39 3.63 19.82
C TYR A 155 0.90 3.40 19.02
N ASN A 156 1.73 4.42 18.86
CA ASN A 156 2.99 4.36 18.09
C ASN A 156 2.80 3.85 16.65
N VAL A 157 1.80 4.39 15.93
CA VAL A 157 1.46 4.01 14.56
C VAL A 157 1.59 5.22 13.64
N ASN A 158 2.03 5.01 12.41
CA ASN A 158 2.09 6.03 11.38
C ASN A 158 0.68 6.59 11.07
N PRO A 159 0.42 7.90 11.22
CA PRO A 159 -0.91 8.47 10.99
C PRO A 159 -1.34 8.41 9.52
N PHE A 160 -0.40 8.48 8.56
CA PHE A 160 -0.73 8.38 7.14
C PHE A 160 -1.21 6.97 6.77
N LEU A 161 -0.67 5.94 7.42
CA LEU A 161 -1.20 4.58 7.30
C LEU A 161 -2.65 4.50 7.79
N LEU A 162 -2.97 5.12 8.92
CA LEU A 162 -4.34 5.15 9.45
C LEU A 162 -5.29 5.87 8.48
N VAL A 163 -4.90 7.05 7.99
CA VAL A 163 -5.68 7.82 6.99
C VAL A 163 -5.92 6.99 5.74
N SER A 164 -4.87 6.38 5.18
CA SER A 164 -4.98 5.59 3.96
C SER A 164 -5.90 4.38 4.13
N ARG A 165 -5.86 3.72 5.29
CA ARG A 165 -6.76 2.60 5.59
C ARG A 165 -8.22 3.04 5.67
N VAL A 166 -8.52 4.15 6.35
CA VAL A 166 -9.89 4.67 6.38
C VAL A 166 -10.39 5.00 4.98
N ILE A 167 -9.57 5.68 4.16
CA ILE A 167 -9.95 6.01 2.78
C ILE A 167 -10.15 4.74 1.94
N GLN A 168 -9.32 3.72 2.12
CA GLN A 168 -9.45 2.44 1.44
C GLN A 168 -10.76 1.73 1.76
N GLU A 169 -11.18 1.74 3.03
CA GLU A 169 -12.38 1.03 3.48
C GLU A 169 -13.68 1.74 3.12
N VAL A 170 -13.71 3.07 3.23
CA VAL A 170 -14.97 3.83 3.10
C VAL A 170 -14.99 4.81 1.91
N GLY A 171 -13.89 4.90 1.16
CA GLY A 171 -13.72 5.83 0.04
C GLY A 171 -13.47 7.27 0.47
N ALA A 172 -13.00 8.10 -0.46
CA ALA A 172 -12.71 9.52 -0.19
C ALA A 172 -14.00 10.32 0.16
N ASN A 173 -15.13 9.92 -0.37
CA ASN A 173 -16.42 10.58 -0.11
C ASN A 173 -17.12 10.05 1.17
N GLY A 174 -16.55 9.06 1.81
CA GLY A 174 -17.20 8.34 2.91
C GLY A 174 -18.29 7.40 2.43
N SER A 175 -18.85 6.63 3.36
CA SER A 175 -19.96 5.73 3.11
C SER A 175 -21.09 5.98 4.11
N THR A 176 -22.23 5.31 3.94
CA THR A 176 -23.37 5.35 4.89
C THR A 176 -22.98 4.92 6.29
N ILE A 177 -21.96 4.07 6.44
CA ILE A 177 -21.40 3.67 7.74
C ILE A 177 -20.85 4.88 8.50
N VAL A 178 -20.19 5.82 7.81
CA VAL A 178 -19.61 7.02 8.42
C VAL A 178 -20.68 8.04 8.78
N SER A 179 -21.76 8.13 8.00
CA SER A 179 -22.87 9.06 8.28
C SER A 179 -23.83 8.55 9.37
N GLY A 180 -23.69 7.31 9.81
CA GLY A 180 -24.61 6.70 10.77
C GLY A 180 -26.01 6.42 10.22
N THR A 181 -26.20 6.53 8.91
CA THR A 181 -27.44 6.18 8.22
C THR A 181 -27.29 4.75 7.70
N VAL A 182 -27.67 3.78 8.51
CA VAL A 182 -27.77 2.37 8.14
C VAL A 182 -29.22 2.07 7.83
#